data_3ce2d4188d02ecbff2e9046a950d08b7
#
_entry.id   3ce2d4188d02ecbff2e9046a950d08b7
#
_cell.length_a   1.000
_cell.length_b   1.000
_cell.length_c   1.000
_cell.angle_alpha   90.00
_cell.angle_beta   90.00
_cell.angle_gamma   90.00
#
_symmetry.space_group_name_H-M   'P 1'
#
loop_
_entity.id
_entity.type
_entity.pdbx_description
1 polymer ?
#
loop_
_entity_poly.entity_id
_entity_poly.type
_entity_poly.pdbx_seq_one_letter_code
_entity_poly.pdbx_strand_id
1 'polypeptide(L)'
;MSRSDQSSVISHQHIRPCSLFIIHCFIVSLLVTSCASPIITPAPPTTLNITIVADSKTTTLATKALTVRDALSEANITLGQIDKVTPSEFTPLTQDTTITLIRVTEKFDVEEVIVPFEKQTVRNEGLPASESRLLQTGVNGKDEITYRTVFENGVQVSRAIVRRVNVKQPLAEIIMVGAQNTFTAIPITGTLSYLSAGNAWLMRLSSGSRKPLTTSGDLDGRVFSLAPDGRYLLFTRTTVISATAALQTPSPSSAGLSNSLWAINTIDPNAKPIDLKVKNVLWADWSPTSERTLAYSTAEPRATAPGWQANNDLFILTFSTLGNIDKATLALEASSGGVYGWFGTRFAWSPDGVRLAFSQADKLGIIDPAKQSSSPIAKYPVYQTYSDWVWNPFIAWTPDGKFLYTVLHGPPIGIESPEDSPIFD
;
A
#
# COMPACT_ATOMS: atom_id res chain seq x y z
N MET A 1 -29.78 -42.48 30.54
CA MET A 1 -31.01 -42.64 29.75
C MET A 1 -31.09 -41.53 28.75
N SER A 2 -31.17 -41.92 27.48
CA SER A 2 -31.64 -41.23 26.27
C SER A 2 -30.84 -39.99 25.82
N ARG A 3 -29.95 -40.05 24.88
CA ARG A 3 -29.99 -40.20 23.38
C ARG A 3 -30.96 -39.20 22.71
N SER A 4 -30.41 -38.33 21.90
CA SER A 4 -30.37 -38.24 20.42
C SER A 4 -30.24 -36.76 20.04
N ASP A 5 -29.76 -36.25 18.91
CA ASP A 5 -29.10 -36.78 17.74
C ASP A 5 -28.50 -35.61 16.98
N GLN A 6 -27.50 -35.92 16.21
CA GLN A 6 -26.76 -35.05 15.32
C GLN A 6 -27.61 -34.61 14.12
N SER A 7 -27.28 -33.50 13.51
CA SER A 7 -27.24 -33.42 12.06
C SER A 7 -26.26 -32.36 11.58
N SER A 8 -25.17 -32.87 11.06
CA SER A 8 -24.20 -32.19 10.20
C SER A 8 -24.79 -32.02 8.79
N VAL A 9 -24.71 -30.82 8.21
CA VAL A 9 -25.00 -30.62 6.80
C VAL A 9 -23.69 -30.45 6.07
N ILE A 10 -23.32 -31.49 5.29
CA ILE A 10 -22.23 -31.49 4.33
C ILE A 10 -22.81 -31.04 2.99
N SER A 11 -22.25 -29.98 2.43
CA SER A 11 -22.53 -29.52 1.07
C SER A 11 -21.77 -30.39 0.06
N HIS A 12 -22.49 -31.14 -0.77
CA HIS A 12 -21.92 -31.92 -1.88
C HIS A 12 -21.81 -31.08 -3.15
N GLN A 13 -20.62 -31.03 -3.71
CA GLN A 13 -20.38 -30.63 -5.09
C GLN A 13 -20.86 -31.74 -6.05
N HIS A 14 -21.65 -31.35 -7.06
CA HIS A 14 -22.09 -32.23 -8.12
C HIS A 14 -20.99 -32.52 -9.13
N ILE A 15 -20.54 -33.78 -9.15
CA ILE A 15 -19.85 -34.40 -10.29
C ILE A 15 -20.90 -35.17 -11.11
N ARG A 16 -21.01 -34.86 -12.38
CA ARG A 16 -21.90 -35.61 -13.31
C ARG A 16 -21.21 -36.87 -13.79
N PRO A 17 -21.86 -38.05 -13.74
CA PRO A 17 -21.34 -39.24 -14.33
C PRO A 17 -21.74 -39.40 -15.80
N CYS A 18 -20.81 -39.95 -16.59
CA CYS A 18 -20.97 -40.46 -17.94
C CYS A 18 -21.91 -41.67 -17.96
N SER A 19 -22.95 -41.62 -18.76
CA SER A 19 -23.83 -42.78 -18.96
C SER A 19 -23.28 -43.73 -19.98
N LEU A 20 -23.08 -44.96 -19.50
CA LEU A 20 -22.85 -46.20 -20.28
C LEU A 20 -24.19 -46.60 -20.94
N PHE A 21 -24.25 -46.77 -22.27
CA PHE A 21 -25.35 -47.42 -22.92
C PHE A 21 -24.98 -48.85 -23.31
N ILE A 22 -25.81 -49.76 -22.82
CA ILE A 22 -25.74 -51.20 -22.98
C ILE A 22 -26.27 -51.61 -24.34
N ILE A 23 -25.54 -52.54 -24.96
CA ILE A 23 -25.78 -53.37 -26.12
C ILE A 23 -27.21 -53.93 -26.18
N HIS A 24 -27.87 -53.77 -27.32
CA HIS A 24 -28.88 -54.72 -27.75
C HIS A 24 -28.58 -55.24 -29.15
N CYS A 25 -28.29 -56.52 -29.17
CA CYS A 25 -28.06 -57.35 -30.35
C CYS A 25 -29.41 -57.65 -31.04
N PHE A 26 -29.57 -57.33 -32.31
CA PHE A 26 -30.56 -57.98 -33.17
C PHE A 26 -29.91 -58.28 -34.52
N ILE A 27 -29.90 -59.57 -34.81
CA ILE A 27 -29.48 -60.23 -36.07
C ILE A 27 -30.65 -60.08 -37.06
N VAL A 28 -30.42 -59.49 -38.23
CA VAL A 28 -31.19 -59.81 -39.45
C VAL A 28 -30.31 -59.70 -40.68
N SER A 29 -30.24 -60.83 -41.37
CA SER A 29 -29.74 -61.25 -42.69
C SER A 29 -29.48 -60.20 -43.79
N LEU A 30 -28.33 -60.42 -44.42
CA LEU A 30 -28.00 -60.40 -45.85
C LEU A 30 -28.92 -59.63 -46.82
N LEU A 31 -28.35 -58.58 -47.43
CA LEU A 31 -28.36 -58.39 -48.88
C LEU A 31 -27.07 -57.69 -49.30
N VAL A 32 -26.26 -58.40 -50.05
CA VAL A 32 -25.03 -57.92 -50.68
C VAL A 32 -25.46 -57.10 -51.90
N THR A 33 -25.36 -55.75 -51.83
CA THR A 33 -25.25 -54.92 -53.01
C THR A 33 -23.92 -54.24 -53.02
N SER A 34 -23.08 -54.76 -53.89
CA SER A 34 -21.76 -54.20 -54.25
C SER A 34 -21.99 -52.83 -54.89
N CYS A 35 -21.79 -51.72 -54.10
CA CYS A 35 -21.53 -50.42 -54.66
C CYS A 35 -20.03 -50.23 -54.82
N ALA A 36 -19.57 -50.33 -56.04
CA ALA A 36 -18.23 -49.90 -56.41
C ALA A 36 -18.14 -48.40 -56.09
N SER A 37 -17.37 -48.06 -55.07
CA SER A 37 -16.97 -46.65 -54.80
C SER A 37 -16.23 -46.14 -56.01
N PRO A 38 -16.60 -44.98 -56.58
CA PRO A 38 -15.75 -44.38 -57.61
C PRO A 38 -14.39 -44.08 -57.03
N ILE A 39 -13.37 -44.56 -57.64
CA ILE A 39 -12.00 -44.17 -57.41
C ILE A 39 -11.94 -42.66 -57.77
N ILE A 40 -12.01 -41.82 -56.77
CA ILE A 40 -11.71 -40.40 -56.96
C ILE A 40 -10.25 -40.29 -57.24
N THR A 41 -9.91 -40.27 -58.52
CA THR A 41 -8.58 -39.86 -58.95
C THR A 41 -8.35 -38.43 -58.46
N PRO A 42 -7.36 -38.17 -57.64
CA PRO A 42 -7.09 -36.77 -57.27
C PRO A 42 -6.82 -35.97 -58.55
N ALA A 43 -7.60 -34.91 -58.75
CA ALA A 43 -7.37 -34.00 -59.87
C ALA A 43 -5.92 -33.55 -59.83
N PRO A 44 -5.24 -33.47 -60.98
CA PRO A 44 -3.84 -33.01 -61.01
C PRO A 44 -3.81 -31.61 -60.33
N PRO A 45 -2.80 -31.38 -59.47
CA PRO A 45 -2.72 -30.11 -58.71
C PRO A 45 -2.76 -28.96 -59.71
N THR A 46 -3.83 -28.18 -59.63
CA THR A 46 -4.05 -27.02 -60.49
C THR A 46 -2.98 -25.98 -60.13
N THR A 47 -2.22 -25.55 -61.14
CA THR A 47 -1.26 -24.48 -60.92
C THR A 47 -2.02 -23.16 -60.72
N LEU A 48 -1.83 -22.54 -59.57
CA LEU A 48 -2.42 -21.27 -59.18
C LEU A 48 -1.50 -20.11 -59.61
N ASN A 49 -2.03 -19.06 -60.13
CA ASN A 49 -1.29 -17.81 -60.33
C ASN A 49 -1.57 -16.92 -59.14
N ILE A 50 -0.56 -16.53 -58.42
CA ILE A 50 -0.66 -15.64 -57.27
C ILE A 50 0.29 -14.44 -57.43
N THR A 51 -0.02 -13.37 -56.71
CA THR A 51 0.78 -12.17 -56.69
C THR A 51 1.41 -12.00 -55.32
N ILE A 52 2.72 -11.81 -55.25
CA ILE A 52 3.44 -11.54 -53.98
C ILE A 52 3.98 -10.12 -54.03
N VAL A 53 3.55 -9.30 -53.05
CA VAL A 53 4.02 -7.95 -52.82
C VAL A 53 4.95 -7.96 -51.60
N ALA A 54 6.23 -7.92 -51.80
CA ALA A 54 7.24 -7.97 -50.74
C ALA A 54 8.46 -7.08 -51.12
N ASP A 55 9.06 -6.46 -50.13
CA ASP A 55 10.29 -5.68 -50.25
C ASP A 55 10.23 -4.64 -51.41
N SER A 56 9.09 -3.95 -51.54
CA SER A 56 8.78 -2.98 -52.60
C SER A 56 8.77 -3.56 -54.02
N LYS A 57 8.66 -4.87 -54.17
CA LYS A 57 8.53 -5.58 -55.45
C LYS A 57 7.22 -6.34 -55.53
N THR A 58 6.66 -6.39 -56.73
CA THR A 58 5.50 -7.21 -57.01
C THR A 58 5.95 -8.33 -57.94
N THR A 59 5.75 -9.58 -57.54
CA THR A 59 6.14 -10.77 -58.30
C THR A 59 4.92 -11.66 -58.52
N THR A 60 4.67 -12.09 -59.73
CA THR A 60 3.65 -13.10 -60.01
C THR A 60 4.32 -14.47 -60.03
N LEU A 61 3.74 -15.41 -59.29
CA LEU A 61 4.24 -16.76 -59.13
C LEU A 61 3.17 -17.77 -59.58
N ALA A 62 3.54 -18.68 -60.50
CA ALA A 62 2.75 -19.85 -60.82
C ALA A 62 3.15 -20.96 -59.87
N THR A 63 2.29 -21.29 -58.94
CA THR A 63 2.63 -22.23 -57.83
C THR A 63 1.62 -23.36 -57.70
N LYS A 64 2.07 -24.45 -57.08
CA LYS A 64 1.24 -25.56 -56.56
C LYS A 64 1.18 -25.55 -55.05
N ALA A 65 1.73 -24.55 -54.37
CA ALA A 65 1.67 -24.40 -52.92
C ALA A 65 0.24 -24.39 -52.42
N LEU A 66 0.02 -24.98 -51.29
CA LEU A 66 -1.31 -25.11 -50.68
C LEU A 66 -1.60 -23.93 -49.75
N THR A 67 -0.58 -23.34 -49.17
CA THR A 67 -0.70 -22.27 -48.19
C THR A 67 0.17 -21.03 -48.58
N VAL A 68 -0.16 -19.90 -47.98
CA VAL A 68 0.64 -18.67 -48.12
C VAL A 68 2.09 -18.90 -47.73
N ARG A 69 2.33 -19.66 -46.62
CA ARG A 69 3.68 -19.99 -46.15
C ARG A 69 4.49 -20.76 -47.17
N ASP A 70 3.87 -21.76 -47.80
CA ASP A 70 4.54 -22.60 -48.78
C ASP A 70 4.91 -21.79 -50.03
N ALA A 71 4.01 -20.90 -50.47
CA ALA A 71 4.28 -20.01 -51.61
C ALA A 71 5.38 -18.98 -51.35
N LEU A 72 5.45 -18.43 -50.14
CA LEU A 72 6.54 -17.55 -49.72
C LEU A 72 7.88 -18.30 -49.70
N SER A 73 7.87 -19.54 -49.20
CA SER A 73 9.05 -20.40 -49.21
C SER A 73 9.51 -20.74 -50.64
N GLU A 74 8.58 -21.07 -51.59
CA GLU A 74 8.86 -21.31 -52.99
C GLU A 74 9.45 -20.05 -53.66
N ALA A 75 8.99 -18.86 -53.27
CA ALA A 75 9.54 -17.57 -53.73
C ALA A 75 10.88 -17.20 -53.07
N ASN A 76 11.45 -18.06 -52.22
CA ASN A 76 12.64 -17.79 -51.40
C ASN A 76 12.50 -16.55 -50.47
N ILE A 77 11.30 -16.27 -49.99
CA ILE A 77 11.02 -15.16 -49.09
C ILE A 77 10.95 -15.73 -47.65
N THR A 78 11.96 -15.41 -46.86
CA THR A 78 11.96 -15.77 -45.43
C THR A 78 11.22 -14.71 -44.61
N LEU A 79 10.40 -15.15 -43.67
CA LEU A 79 9.69 -14.26 -42.74
C LEU A 79 10.50 -14.01 -41.48
N GLY A 80 10.57 -12.78 -41.06
CA GLY A 80 11.04 -12.40 -39.75
C GLY A 80 9.97 -12.69 -38.68
N GLN A 81 10.38 -12.81 -37.41
CA GLN A 81 9.47 -13.18 -36.30
C GLN A 81 8.29 -12.22 -36.09
N ILE A 82 8.44 -10.98 -36.51
CA ILE A 82 7.45 -9.90 -36.32
C ILE A 82 6.93 -9.34 -37.63
N ASP A 83 7.30 -9.92 -38.76
CA ASP A 83 6.78 -9.53 -40.08
C ASP A 83 5.26 -9.78 -40.14
N LYS A 84 4.58 -8.95 -40.94
CA LYS A 84 3.13 -9.06 -41.14
C LYS A 84 2.86 -9.60 -42.53
N VAL A 85 2.09 -10.67 -42.61
CA VAL A 85 1.65 -11.26 -43.86
C VAL A 85 0.14 -11.25 -43.94
N THR A 86 -0.34 -10.82 -45.10
CA THR A 86 -1.78 -10.81 -45.39
C THR A 86 -2.01 -11.45 -46.77
N PRO A 87 -2.83 -12.51 -46.89
CA PRO A 87 -3.47 -13.30 -45.85
C PRO A 87 -2.48 -14.00 -44.90
N SER A 88 -2.94 -14.52 -43.75
CA SER A 88 -2.06 -15.17 -42.79
C SER A 88 -1.34 -16.38 -43.36
N GLU A 89 -0.17 -16.76 -42.79
CA GLU A 89 0.73 -17.81 -43.31
C GLU A 89 0.04 -19.12 -43.65
N PHE A 90 -0.96 -19.52 -42.86
CA PHE A 90 -1.64 -20.79 -43.01
C PHE A 90 -2.94 -20.71 -43.82
N THR A 91 -3.23 -19.58 -44.43
CA THR A 91 -4.40 -19.44 -45.29
C THR A 91 -4.22 -20.27 -46.56
N PRO A 92 -5.22 -21.12 -46.93
CA PRO A 92 -5.21 -21.84 -48.17
C PRO A 92 -5.18 -20.87 -49.39
N LEU A 93 -4.38 -21.20 -50.38
CA LEU A 93 -4.29 -20.39 -51.58
C LEU A 93 -5.43 -20.67 -52.55
N THR A 94 -5.86 -19.61 -53.21
CA THR A 94 -6.84 -19.63 -54.32
C THR A 94 -6.27 -18.91 -55.51
N GLN A 95 -6.91 -19.08 -56.68
CA GLN A 95 -6.53 -18.34 -57.90
C GLN A 95 -6.56 -16.83 -57.61
N ASP A 96 -5.58 -16.13 -58.16
CA ASP A 96 -5.40 -14.66 -58.08
C ASP A 96 -5.23 -14.10 -56.64
N THR A 97 -4.84 -14.99 -55.67
CA THR A 97 -4.52 -14.53 -54.31
C THR A 97 -3.34 -13.52 -54.35
N THR A 98 -3.53 -12.38 -53.71
CA THR A 98 -2.46 -11.40 -53.48
C THR A 98 -1.94 -11.56 -52.07
N ILE A 99 -0.65 -11.88 -51.94
CA ILE A 99 0.06 -11.99 -50.62
C ILE A 99 0.86 -10.69 -50.46
N THR A 100 0.55 -9.97 -49.38
CA THR A 100 1.29 -8.75 -49.02
C THR A 100 2.14 -9.00 -47.80
N LEU A 101 3.46 -8.82 -47.91
CA LEU A 101 4.40 -8.90 -46.81
C LEU A 101 4.86 -7.49 -46.43
N ILE A 102 4.70 -7.18 -45.13
CA ILE A 102 5.21 -5.96 -44.51
C ILE A 102 6.38 -6.35 -43.61
N ARG A 103 7.56 -5.89 -43.92
CA ARG A 103 8.74 -6.07 -43.08
C ARG A 103 8.63 -5.20 -41.87
N VAL A 104 8.69 -5.83 -40.69
CA VAL A 104 8.63 -5.14 -39.41
C VAL A 104 9.98 -5.20 -38.71
N THR A 105 10.49 -4.06 -38.32
CA THR A 105 11.73 -3.97 -37.55
C THR A 105 11.51 -3.12 -36.32
N GLU A 106 12.22 -3.42 -35.23
CA GLU A 106 12.15 -2.69 -33.99
C GLU A 106 13.51 -2.12 -33.64
N LYS A 107 13.49 -0.92 -33.08
CA LYS A 107 14.66 -0.25 -32.54
C LYS A 107 14.37 0.18 -31.11
N PHE A 108 15.32 -0.06 -30.23
CA PHE A 108 15.24 0.39 -28.84
C PHE A 108 16.27 1.51 -28.64
N ASP A 109 15.77 2.67 -28.21
CA ASP A 109 16.58 3.82 -27.88
C ASP A 109 16.39 4.18 -26.42
N VAL A 110 17.48 4.47 -25.72
CA VAL A 110 17.44 4.92 -24.32
C VAL A 110 17.70 6.42 -24.30
N GLU A 111 16.78 7.16 -23.69
CA GLU A 111 16.90 8.59 -23.48
C GLU A 111 16.95 8.92 -22.00
N GLU A 112 17.84 9.80 -21.61
CA GLU A 112 17.88 10.35 -20.26
C GLU A 112 16.97 11.57 -20.16
N VAL A 113 16.06 11.54 -19.19
CA VAL A 113 15.12 12.63 -18.94
C VAL A 113 15.37 13.20 -17.55
N ILE A 114 15.54 14.50 -17.49
CA ILE A 114 15.67 15.22 -16.22
C ILE A 114 14.29 15.25 -15.56
N VAL A 115 14.23 14.79 -14.30
CA VAL A 115 13.07 14.92 -13.44
C VAL A 115 13.28 16.16 -12.57
N PRO A 116 12.55 17.25 -12.78
CA PRO A 116 12.74 18.46 -11.99
C PRO A 116 12.41 18.21 -10.52
N PHE A 117 13.13 18.89 -9.64
CA PHE A 117 12.82 18.88 -8.22
C PHE A 117 11.56 19.71 -7.93
N GLU A 118 10.87 19.35 -6.87
CA GLU A 118 9.74 20.11 -6.35
C GLU A 118 10.22 21.23 -5.43
N LYS A 119 9.47 22.36 -5.40
CA LYS A 119 9.68 23.43 -4.45
C LYS A 119 8.67 23.34 -3.31
N GLN A 120 9.17 23.20 -2.12
CA GLN A 120 8.37 23.14 -0.89
C GLN A 120 8.59 24.40 -0.05
N THR A 121 7.50 24.93 0.51
CA THR A 121 7.55 26.09 1.37
C THR A 121 7.08 25.70 2.77
N VAL A 122 7.90 25.99 3.77
CA VAL A 122 7.60 25.72 5.18
C VAL A 122 7.47 27.05 5.91
N ARG A 123 6.32 27.28 6.52
CA ARG A 123 6.08 28.49 7.31
C ARG A 123 6.75 28.40 8.67
N ASN A 124 7.45 29.44 9.07
CA ASN A 124 8.08 29.56 10.38
C ASN A 124 7.59 30.84 11.07
N GLU A 125 6.81 30.68 12.12
CA GLU A 125 6.31 31.78 12.93
C GLU A 125 7.39 32.46 13.81
N GLY A 126 8.61 31.89 13.85
CA GLY A 126 9.78 32.48 14.50
C GLY A 126 10.58 33.44 13.60
N LEU A 127 10.23 33.51 12.29
CA LEU A 127 10.85 34.46 11.36
C LEU A 127 9.91 35.55 10.98
N PRO A 128 10.40 36.84 10.81
CA PRO A 128 9.61 37.91 10.26
C PRO A 128 8.94 37.50 8.94
N ALA A 129 7.71 37.96 8.71
CA ALA A 129 6.94 37.60 7.49
C ALA A 129 7.64 37.99 6.18
N SER A 130 8.59 38.93 6.24
CA SER A 130 9.42 39.37 5.10
C SER A 130 10.70 38.54 4.90
N GLU A 131 11.00 37.62 5.79
CA GLU A 131 12.25 36.84 5.76
C GLU A 131 11.97 35.43 5.20
N SER A 132 12.87 34.98 4.32
CA SER A 132 12.89 33.59 3.85
C SER A 132 14.29 33.01 3.94
N ARG A 133 14.39 31.71 4.21
CA ARG A 133 15.67 30.99 4.31
C ARG A 133 15.60 29.71 3.50
N LEU A 134 16.61 29.47 2.68
CA LEU A 134 16.78 28.21 1.98
C LEU A 134 17.25 27.15 3.01
N LEU A 135 16.43 26.12 3.23
CA LEU A 135 16.77 25.00 4.12
C LEU A 135 17.46 23.86 3.37
N GLN A 136 17.02 23.62 2.15
CA GLN A 136 17.53 22.53 1.30
C GLN A 136 17.57 23.00 -0.14
N THR A 137 18.72 22.86 -0.78
CA THR A 137 18.86 23.12 -2.22
C THR A 137 18.24 21.96 -3.01
N GLY A 138 17.38 22.30 -3.97
CA GLY A 138 16.79 21.32 -4.88
C GLY A 138 17.83 20.68 -5.79
N VAL A 139 17.71 19.41 -6.03
CA VAL A 139 18.54 18.69 -7.00
C VAL A 139 17.64 17.89 -7.93
N ASN A 140 17.79 18.12 -9.23
CA ASN A 140 17.03 17.36 -10.22
C ASN A 140 17.37 15.87 -10.16
N GLY A 141 16.34 15.07 -10.32
CA GLY A 141 16.43 13.65 -10.55
C GLY A 141 16.70 13.34 -12.01
N LYS A 142 16.81 12.05 -12.32
CA LYS A 142 17.12 11.53 -13.65
C LYS A 142 16.39 10.22 -13.87
N ASP A 143 15.63 10.15 -14.95
CA ASP A 143 15.03 8.92 -15.43
C ASP A 143 15.69 8.47 -16.72
N GLU A 144 15.85 7.18 -16.90
CA GLU A 144 16.14 6.55 -18.18
C GLU A 144 14.83 6.00 -18.75
N ILE A 145 14.50 6.46 -19.97
CA ILE A 145 13.31 6.03 -20.69
C ILE A 145 13.75 5.24 -21.91
N THR A 146 13.34 3.98 -21.98
CA THR A 146 13.55 3.14 -23.16
C THR A 146 12.34 3.25 -24.08
N TYR A 147 12.57 3.69 -25.29
CA TYR A 147 11.57 3.74 -26.35
C TYR A 147 11.72 2.52 -27.26
N ARG A 148 10.61 1.92 -27.63
CA ARG A 148 10.50 0.96 -28.71
C ARG A 148 9.92 1.69 -29.92
N THR A 149 10.68 1.77 -30.98
CA THR A 149 10.28 2.34 -32.28
C THR A 149 10.06 1.20 -33.25
N VAL A 150 8.87 1.11 -33.83
CA VAL A 150 8.52 0.08 -34.81
C VAL A 150 8.49 0.70 -36.20
N PHE A 151 9.11 0.03 -37.15
CA PHE A 151 9.13 0.41 -38.51
C PHE A 151 8.45 -0.65 -39.39
N GLU A 152 7.61 -0.24 -40.31
CA GLU A 152 7.01 -1.08 -41.34
C GLU A 152 7.57 -0.68 -42.70
N ASN A 153 8.17 -1.62 -43.40
CA ASN A 153 8.88 -1.36 -44.69
C ASN A 153 9.86 -0.17 -44.60
N GLY A 154 10.52 0.00 -43.47
CA GLY A 154 11.46 1.09 -43.21
C GLY A 154 10.84 2.41 -42.81
N VAL A 155 9.51 2.53 -42.79
CA VAL A 155 8.78 3.73 -42.32
C VAL A 155 8.40 3.56 -40.85
N GLN A 156 8.69 4.56 -40.04
CA GLN A 156 8.30 4.55 -38.62
C GLN A 156 6.77 4.62 -38.51
N VAL A 157 6.18 3.63 -37.87
CA VAL A 157 4.72 3.54 -37.61
C VAL A 157 4.34 3.77 -36.14
N SER A 158 5.25 3.50 -35.23
CA SER A 158 5.01 3.80 -33.82
C SER A 158 6.29 4.05 -33.05
N ARG A 159 6.17 4.84 -31.97
CA ARG A 159 7.20 5.01 -30.94
C ARG A 159 6.52 5.05 -29.60
N ALA A 160 6.86 4.14 -28.71
CA ALA A 160 6.22 3.99 -27.39
C ALA A 160 7.27 3.76 -26.30
N ILE A 161 6.97 4.24 -25.11
CA ILE A 161 7.78 3.95 -23.93
C ILE A 161 7.50 2.50 -23.51
N VAL A 162 8.56 1.69 -23.40
CA VAL A 162 8.47 0.29 -22.95
C VAL A 162 9.09 0.08 -21.55
N ARG A 163 9.96 1.01 -21.14
CA ARG A 163 10.59 0.94 -19.82
C ARG A 163 10.90 2.36 -19.34
N ARG A 164 10.67 2.59 -18.04
CA ARG A 164 11.14 3.78 -17.33
C ARG A 164 11.86 3.34 -16.06
N VAL A 165 13.04 3.82 -15.83
CA VAL A 165 13.85 3.53 -14.65
C VAL A 165 14.25 4.84 -14.02
N ASN A 166 13.93 5.03 -12.75
CA ASN A 166 14.46 6.15 -12.00
C ASN A 166 15.91 5.85 -11.61
N VAL A 167 16.85 6.60 -12.19
CA VAL A 167 18.30 6.48 -11.93
C VAL A 167 18.70 7.32 -10.74
N LYS A 168 18.08 8.48 -10.59
CA LYS A 168 18.34 9.40 -9.49
C LYS A 168 17.04 10.07 -9.06
N GLN A 169 16.68 9.91 -7.79
CA GLN A 169 15.53 10.59 -7.21
C GLN A 169 15.78 12.11 -7.15
N PRO A 170 14.79 12.94 -7.52
CA PRO A 170 14.87 14.37 -7.29
C PRO A 170 14.88 14.67 -5.78
N LEU A 171 15.63 15.69 -5.37
CA LEU A 171 15.64 16.20 -4.01
C LEU A 171 14.93 17.55 -4.02
N ALA A 172 13.84 17.67 -3.26
CA ALA A 172 13.05 18.90 -3.22
C ALA A 172 13.86 20.12 -2.71
N GLU A 173 13.61 21.27 -3.28
CA GLU A 173 14.05 22.55 -2.72
C GLU A 173 13.09 22.95 -1.58
N ILE A 174 13.64 23.25 -0.40
CA ILE A 174 12.84 23.63 0.75
C ILE A 174 13.19 25.05 1.17
N ILE A 175 12.20 25.93 1.08
CA ILE A 175 12.31 27.33 1.47
C ILE A 175 11.45 27.56 2.72
N MET A 176 12.07 28.01 3.80
CA MET A 176 11.37 28.47 4.98
C MET A 176 10.97 29.93 4.77
N VAL A 177 9.68 30.25 4.95
CA VAL A 177 9.15 31.63 4.89
C VAL A 177 8.67 32.06 6.27
N GLY A 178 8.99 33.27 6.67
CA GLY A 178 8.53 33.86 7.93
C GLY A 178 7.03 34.03 7.93
N ALA A 179 6.43 33.80 9.09
CA ALA A 179 5.00 34.03 9.35
C ALA A 179 4.83 34.66 10.76
N GLN A 180 5.81 35.41 11.22
CA GLN A 180 5.87 35.93 12.58
C GLN A 180 4.70 36.89 12.86
N ASN A 181 3.86 36.50 13.81
CA ASN A 181 3.02 37.43 14.53
C ASN A 181 3.85 38.09 15.65
N THR A 182 3.53 39.32 16.00
CA THR A 182 4.26 40.19 16.93
C THR A 182 4.18 39.77 18.42
N PHE A 183 4.31 38.46 18.68
CA PHE A 183 4.36 37.95 20.06
C PHE A 183 5.79 38.01 20.60
N THR A 184 5.94 38.58 21.80
CA THR A 184 7.22 38.54 22.52
C THR A 184 7.60 37.08 22.84
N ALA A 185 8.83 36.73 22.53
CA ALA A 185 9.34 35.40 22.83
C ALA A 185 9.38 35.13 24.34
N ILE A 186 8.88 34.01 24.78
CA ILE A 186 8.83 33.58 26.18
C ILE A 186 9.90 32.53 26.43
N PRO A 187 10.64 32.58 27.54
CA PRO A 187 11.54 31.50 27.93
C PRO A 187 10.79 30.20 28.15
N ILE A 188 11.35 29.10 27.64
CA ILE A 188 10.81 27.74 27.78
C ILE A 188 11.82 26.89 28.54
N THR A 189 11.38 26.22 29.60
CA THR A 189 12.17 25.23 30.30
C THR A 189 11.98 23.87 29.63
N GLY A 190 13.08 23.23 29.20
CA GLY A 190 13.05 21.94 28.53
C GLY A 190 12.82 22.03 27.00
N THR A 191 12.16 21.04 26.46
CA THR A 191 11.91 20.87 25.01
C THR A 191 10.42 20.70 24.78
N LEU A 192 9.86 21.47 23.86
CA LEU A 192 8.49 21.33 23.40
C LEU A 192 8.49 20.91 21.93
N SER A 193 7.77 19.85 21.61
CA SER A 193 7.46 19.47 20.24
C SER A 193 5.97 19.68 19.95
N TYR A 194 5.66 20.09 18.74
CA TYR A 194 4.26 20.31 18.32
C TYR A 194 4.10 20.02 16.82
N LEU A 195 2.87 19.68 16.45
CA LEU A 195 2.47 19.41 15.07
C LEU A 195 1.83 20.67 14.48
N SER A 196 2.30 21.10 13.32
CA SER A 196 1.71 22.21 12.57
C SER A 196 1.81 21.97 11.07
N ALA A 197 0.69 22.11 10.36
CA ALA A 197 0.59 21.90 8.92
C ALA A 197 1.21 20.54 8.45
N GLY A 198 0.91 19.47 9.20
CA GLY A 198 1.44 18.14 8.89
C GLY A 198 2.95 17.96 9.10
N ASN A 199 3.60 18.91 9.78
CA ASN A 199 5.03 18.84 10.08
C ASN A 199 5.30 18.94 11.58
N ALA A 200 6.34 18.23 12.03
CA ALA A 200 6.85 18.30 13.38
C ALA A 200 7.74 19.52 13.56
N TRP A 201 7.52 20.23 14.64
CA TRP A 201 8.27 21.40 15.05
C TRP A 201 8.83 21.23 16.46
N LEU A 202 9.90 21.93 16.74
CA LEU A 202 10.58 21.90 18.03
C LEU A 202 10.83 23.34 18.53
N MET A 203 10.66 23.55 19.84
CA MET A 203 11.10 24.74 20.55
C MET A 203 12.00 24.34 21.72
N ARG A 204 13.08 25.05 21.91
CA ARG A 204 13.99 24.94 23.08
C ARG A 204 14.41 26.30 23.55
N LEU A 205 14.49 26.47 24.87
CA LEU A 205 14.92 27.71 25.56
C LEU A 205 14.00 28.91 25.33
N SER A 206 13.33 29.02 24.20
CA SER A 206 12.49 30.16 23.88
C SER A 206 11.38 29.78 22.90
N SER A 207 10.19 30.36 23.06
CA SER A 207 9.08 30.20 22.10
C SER A 207 9.38 30.84 20.73
N GLY A 208 10.38 31.69 20.64
CA GLY A 208 10.89 32.24 19.39
C GLY A 208 11.87 31.30 18.65
N SER A 209 12.43 30.30 19.32
CA SER A 209 13.39 29.35 18.70
C SER A 209 12.66 28.16 18.12
N ARG A 210 11.88 28.38 17.05
CA ARG A 210 11.09 27.36 16.38
C ARG A 210 11.91 26.71 15.26
N LYS A 211 12.06 25.39 15.31
CA LYS A 211 12.80 24.60 14.31
C LYS A 211 11.88 23.53 13.73
N PRO A 212 11.70 23.45 12.40
CA PRO A 212 11.04 22.30 11.79
C PRO A 212 11.94 21.06 11.92
N LEU A 213 11.38 19.95 12.33
CA LEU A 213 12.01 18.64 12.33
C LEU A 213 11.67 17.87 11.06
N THR A 214 10.49 18.11 10.50
CA THR A 214 10.05 17.53 9.22
C THR A 214 9.50 18.63 8.31
N THR A 215 9.50 18.36 7.01
CA THR A 215 9.07 19.32 5.97
C THR A 215 8.16 18.69 4.93
N SER A 216 7.82 17.40 5.10
CA SER A 216 7.03 16.63 4.14
C SER A 216 5.53 16.93 4.16
N GLY A 217 5.01 17.47 5.27
CA GLY A 217 3.60 17.84 5.42
C GLY A 217 2.64 16.64 5.53
N ASP A 218 3.15 15.45 5.82
CA ASP A 218 2.42 14.19 5.75
C ASP A 218 2.26 13.48 7.10
N LEU A 219 2.54 14.15 8.20
CA LEU A 219 2.28 13.61 9.53
C LEU A 219 0.76 13.59 9.78
N ASP A 220 0.23 12.43 10.14
CA ASP A 220 -1.19 12.21 10.39
C ASP A 220 -1.63 12.54 11.84
N GLY A 221 -0.67 12.75 12.75
CA GLY A 221 -0.92 13.07 14.14
C GLY A 221 -1.42 11.92 15.00
N ARG A 222 -1.51 10.70 14.47
CA ARG A 222 -1.94 9.52 15.24
C ARG A 222 -1.00 9.22 16.39
N VAL A 223 0.29 9.21 16.10
CA VAL A 223 1.36 9.15 17.10
C VAL A 223 2.20 10.41 16.97
N PHE A 224 2.42 11.08 18.09
CA PHE A 224 3.30 12.23 18.18
C PHE A 224 3.81 12.33 19.62
N SER A 225 4.93 11.69 19.92
CA SER A 225 5.47 11.54 21.27
C SER A 225 6.94 11.90 21.32
N LEU A 226 7.29 12.86 22.19
CA LEU A 226 8.68 13.22 22.48
C LEU A 226 9.23 12.26 23.52
N ALA A 227 10.42 11.71 23.27
CA ALA A 227 11.09 10.85 24.23
C ALA A 227 11.31 11.58 25.57
N PRO A 228 11.29 10.90 26.72
CA PRO A 228 11.47 11.51 28.03
C PRO A 228 12.75 12.35 28.18
N ASP A 229 13.81 11.97 27.49
CA ASP A 229 15.09 12.69 27.45
C ASP A 229 15.10 13.85 26.43
N GLY A 230 14.02 14.02 25.65
CA GLY A 230 13.86 15.02 24.61
C GLY A 230 14.76 14.80 23.38
N ARG A 231 15.43 13.67 23.22
CA ARG A 231 16.39 13.40 22.14
C ARG A 231 15.75 12.86 20.86
N TYR A 232 14.61 12.21 20.98
CA TYR A 232 13.91 11.64 19.84
C TYR A 232 12.44 12.05 19.86
N LEU A 233 11.88 12.29 18.69
CA LEU A 233 10.46 12.43 18.47
C LEU A 233 9.95 11.22 17.68
N LEU A 234 8.91 10.56 18.19
CA LEU A 234 8.18 9.48 17.54
C LEU A 234 6.95 10.06 16.86
N PHE A 235 6.69 9.66 15.63
CA PHE A 235 5.53 10.16 14.89
C PHE A 235 5.10 9.18 13.80
N THR A 236 3.86 9.32 13.35
CA THR A 236 3.31 8.60 12.21
C THR A 236 3.19 9.49 10.98
N ARG A 237 3.39 8.88 9.81
CA ARG A 237 3.24 9.49 8.50
C ARG A 237 2.20 8.73 7.70
N THR A 238 1.33 9.45 7.00
CA THR A 238 0.41 8.87 6.03
C THR A 238 1.17 8.16 4.92
N THR A 239 0.77 6.92 4.59
CA THR A 239 1.37 6.16 3.49
C THR A 239 0.63 6.35 2.16
N VAL A 240 -0.55 6.93 2.16
CA VAL A 240 -1.35 7.24 0.97
C VAL A 240 -1.08 8.66 0.52
N ILE A 241 -0.08 8.86 -0.32
CA ILE A 241 0.09 10.11 -1.06
C ILE A 241 -0.73 10.00 -2.35
N SER A 242 -2.02 10.34 -2.28
CA SER A 242 -2.77 10.65 -3.49
C SER A 242 -2.42 12.08 -3.90
N ALA A 243 -1.82 12.27 -5.06
CA ALA A 243 -1.44 13.59 -5.59
C ALA A 243 -2.64 14.57 -5.71
N THR A 244 -3.86 14.08 -5.56
CA THR A 244 -5.12 14.84 -5.50
C THR A 244 -5.53 15.26 -4.08
N ALA A 245 -4.92 14.70 -3.05
CA ALA A 245 -5.29 15.00 -1.65
C ALA A 245 -4.70 16.31 -1.11
N ALA A 246 -3.73 16.89 -1.81
CA ALA A 246 -3.12 18.18 -1.41
C ALA A 246 -4.07 19.39 -1.49
N LEU A 247 -5.27 19.23 -2.08
CA LEU A 247 -6.27 20.31 -2.24
C LEU A 247 -7.59 20.04 -1.50
N GLN A 248 -7.75 18.90 -0.85
CA GLN A 248 -8.92 18.60 -0.05
C GLN A 248 -8.47 18.27 1.37
N THR A 249 -8.97 19.04 2.34
CA THR A 249 -8.93 18.59 3.74
C THR A 249 -9.56 17.20 3.77
N PRO A 250 -8.80 16.13 4.11
CA PRO A 250 -9.38 14.79 4.14
C PRO A 250 -10.48 14.80 5.19
N SER A 251 -11.69 14.53 4.75
CA SER A 251 -12.75 14.17 5.68
C SER A 251 -12.28 12.90 6.40
N PRO A 252 -12.26 12.83 7.73
CA PRO A 252 -11.69 11.70 8.48
C PRO A 252 -12.37 10.36 8.22
N SER A 253 -13.43 10.33 7.44
CA SER A 253 -14.36 9.21 7.35
C SER A 253 -14.23 8.31 6.12
N SER A 254 -13.28 8.54 5.20
CA SER A 254 -13.25 7.74 3.96
C SER A 254 -11.93 7.06 3.60
N ALA A 255 -10.83 7.40 4.27
CA ALA A 255 -9.57 6.67 4.10
C ALA A 255 -9.29 5.83 5.34
N GLY A 256 -9.27 4.52 5.21
CA GLY A 256 -8.86 3.61 6.28
C GLY A 256 -7.47 3.95 6.82
N LEU A 257 -7.18 3.55 8.05
CA LEU A 257 -5.88 3.76 8.69
C LEU A 257 -4.75 3.26 7.77
N SER A 258 -3.92 4.19 7.31
CA SER A 258 -2.78 3.88 6.45
C SER A 258 -1.62 4.79 6.82
N ASN A 259 -0.78 4.32 7.74
CA ASN A 259 0.37 5.06 8.23
C ASN A 259 1.59 4.17 8.43
N SER A 260 2.71 4.81 8.71
CA SER A 260 3.97 4.18 9.10
C SER A 260 4.61 4.93 10.26
N LEU A 261 5.37 4.22 11.09
CA LEU A 261 6.01 4.73 12.30
C LEU A 261 7.43 5.20 12.00
N TRP A 262 7.75 6.39 12.46
CA TRP A 262 9.03 7.05 12.24
C TRP A 262 9.57 7.67 13.53
N ALA A 263 10.88 7.78 13.62
CA ALA A 263 11.55 8.54 14.68
C ALA A 263 12.53 9.54 14.08
N ILE A 264 12.78 10.65 14.77
CA ILE A 264 13.80 11.62 14.38
C ILE A 264 14.59 12.08 15.59
N ASN A 265 15.91 12.21 15.43
CA ASN A 265 16.77 12.81 16.44
C ASN A 265 16.52 14.32 16.48
N THR A 266 16.19 14.85 17.64
CA THR A 266 15.84 16.25 17.84
C THR A 266 17.05 17.15 18.12
N ILE A 267 18.20 16.53 18.46
CA ILE A 267 19.45 17.22 18.83
C ILE A 267 20.32 17.49 17.60
N ASP A 268 20.47 16.48 16.74
CA ASP A 268 21.28 16.60 15.52
C ASP A 268 20.59 17.57 14.53
N PRO A 269 21.28 18.67 14.15
CA PRO A 269 20.71 19.62 13.17
C PRO A 269 20.51 19.01 11.77
N ASN A 270 21.22 17.95 11.44
CA ASN A 270 21.17 17.26 10.15
C ASN A 270 20.39 15.93 10.20
N ALA A 271 19.69 15.67 11.31
CA ALA A 271 18.92 14.44 11.47
C ALA A 271 17.92 14.25 10.35
N LYS A 272 17.85 13.02 9.85
CA LYS A 272 16.80 12.59 8.91
C LYS A 272 15.82 11.69 9.65
N PRO A 273 14.54 11.69 9.26
CA PRO A 273 13.58 10.74 9.78
C PRO A 273 14.03 9.30 9.54
N ILE A 274 13.90 8.48 10.58
CA ILE A 274 14.24 7.05 10.60
C ILE A 274 12.92 6.29 10.44
N ASP A 275 12.79 5.49 9.39
CA ASP A 275 11.66 4.58 9.18
C ASP A 275 11.82 3.34 10.07
N LEU A 276 10.96 3.16 11.05
CA LEU A 276 10.97 2.03 11.97
C LEU A 276 10.34 0.75 11.38
N LYS A 277 9.94 0.76 10.11
CA LYS A 277 9.39 -0.37 9.36
C LYS A 277 8.09 -0.95 9.92
N VAL A 278 7.38 -0.18 10.72
CA VAL A 278 6.07 -0.55 11.27
C VAL A 278 4.98 0.21 10.52
N LYS A 279 3.94 -0.51 10.13
CA LYS A 279 2.79 0.04 9.39
C LYS A 279 1.50 -0.10 10.20
N ASN A 280 0.51 0.72 9.84
CA ASN A 280 -0.84 0.69 10.41
C ASN A 280 -0.84 0.76 11.94
N VAL A 281 -0.08 1.72 12.44
CA VAL A 281 0.12 1.93 13.88
C VAL A 281 -1.10 2.64 14.46
N LEU A 282 -1.71 2.05 15.47
CA LEU A 282 -2.83 2.62 16.19
C LEU A 282 -2.37 3.42 17.40
N TRP A 283 -1.35 2.93 18.08
CA TRP A 283 -0.75 3.55 19.26
C TRP A 283 0.74 3.24 19.32
N ALA A 284 1.54 4.20 19.77
CA ALA A 284 2.93 3.97 20.15
C ALA A 284 3.40 5.01 21.16
N ASP A 285 4.31 4.62 22.05
CA ASP A 285 4.92 5.51 23.04
C ASP A 285 6.29 5.01 23.48
N TRP A 286 7.11 5.93 23.99
CA TRP A 286 8.47 5.66 24.45
C TRP A 286 8.52 4.92 25.78
N SER A 287 9.49 4.03 25.93
CA SER A 287 9.88 3.53 27.24
C SER A 287 10.40 4.68 28.10
N PRO A 288 9.96 4.83 29.34
CA PRO A 288 10.43 5.91 30.21
C PRO A 288 11.87 5.79 30.67
N THR A 289 12.47 4.60 30.58
CA THR A 289 13.78 4.29 31.16
C THR A 289 14.82 3.85 30.14
N SER A 290 14.40 3.44 28.95
CA SER A 290 15.31 2.89 27.94
C SER A 290 15.34 3.76 26.71
N GLU A 291 16.53 4.27 26.37
CA GLU A 291 16.74 5.05 25.15
C GLU A 291 16.37 4.24 23.90
N ARG A 292 15.76 4.90 22.92
CA ARG A 292 15.39 4.34 21.62
C ARG A 292 14.57 3.03 21.71
N THR A 293 13.89 2.85 22.82
CA THR A 293 12.95 1.74 23.04
C THR A 293 11.55 2.30 23.14
N LEU A 294 10.61 1.67 22.42
CA LEU A 294 9.21 2.08 22.39
C LEU A 294 8.30 0.85 22.41
N ALA A 295 7.05 1.04 22.77
CA ALA A 295 6.01 0.06 22.54
C ALA A 295 5.05 0.57 21.47
N TYR A 296 4.44 -0.35 20.70
CA TYR A 296 3.44 0.00 19.70
C TYR A 296 2.39 -1.09 19.55
N SER A 297 1.21 -0.69 19.08
CA SER A 297 0.09 -1.55 18.74
C SER A 297 -0.41 -1.23 17.34
N THR A 298 -0.90 -2.24 16.64
CA THR A 298 -1.29 -2.15 15.24
C THR A 298 -2.78 -2.35 15.02
N ALA A 299 -3.23 -2.06 13.79
CA ALA A 299 -4.58 -2.31 13.37
C ALA A 299 -4.65 -2.72 11.90
N GLU A 300 -5.74 -3.32 11.50
CA GLU A 300 -6.08 -3.54 10.10
C GLU A 300 -6.87 -2.35 9.55
N PRO A 301 -6.50 -1.79 8.38
CA PRO A 301 -7.30 -0.77 7.72
C PRO A 301 -8.69 -1.27 7.36
N ARG A 302 -9.71 -0.43 7.53
CA ARG A 302 -11.11 -0.71 7.16
C ARG A 302 -11.67 0.46 6.36
N ALA A 303 -12.55 0.15 5.42
CA ALA A 303 -13.25 1.19 4.64
C ALA A 303 -14.39 1.85 5.41
N THR A 304 -14.89 1.21 6.47
CA THR A 304 -15.95 1.71 7.33
C THR A 304 -15.39 2.44 8.55
N ALA A 305 -16.12 3.42 9.08
CA ALA A 305 -15.74 4.11 10.32
C ALA A 305 -15.51 3.11 11.47
N PRO A 306 -14.49 3.35 12.29
CA PRO A 306 -13.59 4.53 12.36
C PRO A 306 -12.41 4.46 11.36
N GLY A 307 -12.38 3.54 10.41
CA GLY A 307 -11.31 3.35 9.44
C GLY A 307 -10.29 2.27 9.81
N TRP A 308 -10.50 1.54 10.91
CA TRP A 308 -9.61 0.46 11.36
C TRP A 308 -10.34 -0.60 12.17
N GLN A 309 -9.71 -1.76 12.27
CA GLN A 309 -9.97 -2.83 13.22
C GLN A 309 -8.70 -3.04 14.03
N ALA A 310 -8.73 -2.73 15.32
CA ALA A 310 -7.56 -2.89 16.19
C ALA A 310 -7.17 -4.36 16.34
N ASN A 311 -5.88 -4.65 16.30
CA ASN A 311 -5.33 -5.97 16.60
C ASN A 311 -5.23 -6.22 18.11
N ASN A 312 -5.26 -5.16 18.91
CA ASN A 312 -5.05 -5.23 20.37
C ASN A 312 -3.78 -6.01 20.75
N ASP A 313 -2.81 -5.97 19.88
CA ASP A 313 -1.46 -6.50 20.04
C ASP A 313 -0.57 -5.49 20.79
N LEU A 314 0.58 -5.94 21.23
CA LEU A 314 1.60 -5.05 21.77
C LEU A 314 3.00 -5.58 21.44
N PHE A 315 3.82 -4.74 20.88
CA PHE A 315 5.21 -5.01 20.55
C PHE A 315 6.12 -4.01 21.26
N ILE A 316 7.33 -4.45 21.59
CA ILE A 316 8.42 -3.57 22.06
C ILE A 316 9.51 -3.58 21.03
N LEU A 317 9.92 -2.40 20.58
CA LEU A 317 10.95 -2.20 19.55
C LEU A 317 12.09 -1.35 20.11
N THR A 318 13.32 -1.78 19.86
CA THR A 318 14.54 -1.01 20.12
C THR A 318 15.29 -0.84 18.81
N PHE A 319 15.83 0.37 18.58
CA PHE A 319 16.61 0.68 17.38
C PHE A 319 17.90 1.39 17.70
N SER A 320 18.91 1.25 16.83
CA SER A 320 20.23 1.87 16.96
C SER A 320 20.23 3.35 16.59
N THR A 321 21.30 4.04 16.87
CA THR A 321 21.51 5.43 16.42
C THR A 321 21.54 5.58 14.90
N LEU A 322 21.88 4.51 14.19
CA LEU A 322 21.86 4.45 12.71
C LEU A 322 20.47 4.13 12.13
N GLY A 323 19.48 3.87 13.00
CA GLY A 323 18.13 3.55 12.58
C GLY A 323 17.89 2.06 12.28
N ASN A 324 18.85 1.19 12.51
CA ASN A 324 18.62 -0.25 12.40
C ASN A 324 17.76 -0.74 13.55
N ILE A 325 16.82 -1.62 13.27
CA ILE A 325 16.03 -2.27 14.32
C ILE A 325 16.91 -3.32 14.98
N ASP A 326 17.26 -3.08 16.24
CA ASP A 326 18.12 -3.99 17.02
C ASP A 326 17.30 -5.15 17.58
N LYS A 327 16.07 -4.87 18.02
CA LYS A 327 15.17 -5.86 18.59
C LYS A 327 13.72 -5.46 18.39
N ALA A 328 12.88 -6.43 18.00
CA ALA A 328 11.43 -6.34 18.05
C ALA A 328 10.91 -7.57 18.78
N THR A 329 10.13 -7.38 19.85
CA THR A 329 9.63 -8.45 20.70
C THR A 329 8.12 -8.30 20.84
N LEU A 330 7.40 -9.41 20.67
CA LEU A 330 5.97 -9.49 21.00
C LEU A 330 5.82 -9.42 22.52
N ALA A 331 5.01 -8.48 23.01
CA ALA A 331 4.68 -8.32 24.42
C ALA A 331 3.25 -8.81 24.75
N LEU A 332 2.35 -8.73 23.76
CA LEU A 332 0.99 -9.25 23.86
C LEU A 332 0.53 -9.68 22.48
N GLU A 333 0.01 -10.89 22.37
CA GLU A 333 -0.55 -11.41 21.12
C GLU A 333 -1.83 -10.66 20.72
N ALA A 334 -2.07 -10.62 19.41
CA ALA A 334 -3.29 -10.05 18.86
C ALA A 334 -4.53 -10.75 19.42
N SER A 335 -5.56 -9.98 19.68
CA SER A 335 -6.81 -10.49 20.27
C SER A 335 -8.02 -9.66 19.82
N SER A 336 -9.22 -10.19 20.08
CA SER A 336 -10.45 -9.44 19.82
C SER A 336 -10.61 -8.17 20.69
N GLY A 337 -9.80 -8.01 21.74
CA GLY A 337 -9.86 -6.84 22.64
C GLY A 337 -11.12 -6.75 23.53
N GLY A 338 -11.96 -7.79 23.54
CA GLY A 338 -13.20 -7.79 24.34
C GLY A 338 -14.32 -6.93 23.73
N VAL A 339 -15.15 -6.37 24.59
CA VAL A 339 -16.26 -5.50 24.17
C VAL A 339 -15.71 -4.24 23.51
N TYR A 340 -16.23 -3.88 22.34
CA TYR A 340 -15.72 -2.78 21.53
C TYR A 340 -14.22 -2.86 21.18
N GLY A 341 -13.63 -4.05 21.22
CA GLY A 341 -12.21 -4.24 20.93
C GLY A 341 -11.75 -3.81 19.53
N TRP A 342 -12.69 -3.62 18.59
CA TRP A 342 -12.39 -3.06 17.27
C TRP A 342 -11.80 -1.65 17.33
N PHE A 343 -12.12 -0.87 18.35
CA PHE A 343 -11.64 0.48 18.52
C PHE A 343 -10.17 0.53 18.97
N GLY A 344 -9.76 -0.42 19.81
CA GLY A 344 -8.39 -0.61 20.30
C GLY A 344 -8.24 -0.44 21.80
N THR A 345 -7.09 -0.88 22.26
CA THR A 345 -6.66 -0.83 23.67
C THR A 345 -5.78 0.41 23.90
N ARG A 346 -5.98 1.12 25.00
CA ARG A 346 -5.05 2.16 25.46
C ARG A 346 -3.97 1.52 26.31
N PHE A 347 -2.75 2.02 26.18
CA PHE A 347 -1.61 1.55 26.96
C PHE A 347 -0.89 2.71 27.64
N ALA A 348 -0.24 2.44 28.76
CA ALA A 348 0.62 3.40 29.45
C ALA A 348 1.77 2.67 30.15
N TRP A 349 3.00 3.07 29.87
CA TRP A 349 4.19 2.54 30.52
C TRP A 349 4.18 2.82 32.03
N SER A 350 4.57 1.85 32.84
CA SER A 350 4.94 2.10 34.23
C SER A 350 6.21 2.95 34.29
N PRO A 351 6.39 3.84 35.28
CA PRO A 351 7.54 4.74 35.37
C PRO A 351 8.90 4.02 35.41
N ASP A 352 8.93 2.79 35.88
CA ASP A 352 10.12 1.92 35.90
C ASP A 352 10.42 1.26 34.53
N GLY A 353 9.52 1.42 33.52
CA GLY A 353 9.68 0.84 32.20
C GLY A 353 9.56 -0.69 32.15
N VAL A 354 9.10 -1.34 33.23
CA VAL A 354 9.02 -2.81 33.31
C VAL A 354 7.68 -3.36 32.85
N ARG A 355 6.59 -2.63 33.10
CA ARG A 355 5.23 -3.06 32.80
C ARG A 355 4.48 -1.99 32.02
N LEU A 356 3.35 -2.38 31.46
CA LEU A 356 2.39 -1.43 30.89
C LEU A 356 1.02 -1.64 31.57
N ALA A 357 0.33 -0.56 31.81
CA ALA A 357 -1.11 -0.62 32.07
C ALA A 357 -1.85 -0.67 30.75
N PHE A 358 -3.00 -1.32 30.72
CA PHE A 358 -3.93 -1.29 29.58
C PHE A 358 -5.33 -0.92 30.04
N SER A 359 -6.08 -0.28 29.15
CA SER A 359 -7.49 0.04 29.35
C SER A 359 -8.28 -0.31 28.09
N GLN A 360 -9.41 -0.96 28.30
CA GLN A 360 -10.42 -1.33 27.30
C GLN A 360 -11.79 -0.81 27.76
N ALA A 361 -12.83 -0.98 26.97
CA ALA A 361 -14.16 -0.46 27.26
C ALA A 361 -14.79 -1.05 28.54
N ASP A 362 -14.37 -2.24 28.96
CA ASP A 362 -14.97 -3.00 30.05
C ASP A 362 -14.01 -3.33 31.20
N LYS A 363 -12.72 -3.02 31.05
CA LYS A 363 -11.69 -3.40 32.02
C LYS A 363 -10.41 -2.62 31.88
N LEU A 364 -9.64 -2.58 32.95
CA LEU A 364 -8.23 -2.17 32.95
C LEU A 364 -7.36 -3.22 33.61
N GLY A 365 -6.08 -3.20 33.33
CA GLY A 365 -5.14 -4.17 33.89
C GLY A 365 -3.68 -3.86 33.62
N ILE A 366 -2.84 -4.84 33.90
CA ILE A 366 -1.38 -4.77 33.76
C ILE A 366 -0.91 -5.80 32.75
N ILE A 367 0.04 -5.40 31.91
CA ILE A 367 0.80 -6.26 31.01
C ILE A 367 2.21 -6.43 31.57
N ASP A 368 2.66 -7.68 31.64
CA ASP A 368 4.05 -8.06 31.89
C ASP A 368 4.68 -8.47 30.54
N PRO A 369 5.45 -7.60 29.90
CA PRO A 369 6.04 -7.90 28.59
C PRO A 369 7.02 -9.07 28.60
N ALA A 370 7.70 -9.28 29.73
CA ALA A 370 8.66 -10.37 29.86
C ALA A 370 7.98 -11.74 29.88
N LYS A 371 6.75 -11.78 30.40
CA LYS A 371 5.92 -13.00 30.45
C LYS A 371 4.93 -13.10 29.31
N GLN A 372 4.84 -12.07 28.46
CA GLN A 372 3.85 -11.97 27.37
C GLN A 372 2.41 -12.20 27.88
N SER A 373 2.10 -11.64 29.03
CA SER A 373 0.83 -11.88 29.71
C SER A 373 0.17 -10.59 30.17
N SER A 374 -1.16 -10.61 30.22
CA SER A 374 -1.97 -9.52 30.77
C SER A 374 -2.84 -10.01 31.92
N SER A 375 -3.01 -9.17 32.91
CA SER A 375 -3.85 -9.45 34.08
C SER A 375 -4.81 -8.28 34.30
N PRO A 376 -6.13 -8.45 34.13
CA PRO A 376 -7.10 -7.44 34.47
C PRO A 376 -7.12 -7.23 36.00
N ILE A 377 -7.15 -5.96 36.43
CA ILE A 377 -7.20 -5.58 37.85
C ILE A 377 -8.55 -4.96 38.25
N ALA A 378 -9.28 -4.41 37.28
CA ALA A 378 -10.62 -3.91 37.49
C ALA A 378 -11.50 -4.16 36.28
N LYS A 379 -12.80 -4.32 36.51
CA LYS A 379 -13.86 -4.41 35.49
C LYS A 379 -14.93 -3.38 35.79
N TYR A 380 -15.54 -2.82 34.76
CA TYR A 380 -16.59 -1.82 34.90
C TYR A 380 -17.64 -1.99 33.79
N PRO A 381 -18.83 -1.45 33.93
CA PRO A 381 -19.84 -1.45 32.89
C PRO A 381 -19.35 -0.70 31.64
N VAL A 382 -19.70 -1.19 30.48
CA VAL A 382 -19.37 -0.56 29.20
C VAL A 382 -20.29 0.64 28.99
N TYR A 383 -19.73 1.76 28.57
CA TYR A 383 -20.50 2.89 28.08
C TYR A 383 -20.96 2.61 26.65
N GLN A 384 -22.28 2.65 26.44
CA GLN A 384 -22.87 2.35 25.12
C GLN A 384 -23.00 3.63 24.31
N THR A 385 -22.13 3.81 23.32
CA THR A 385 -22.11 5.03 22.50
C THR A 385 -23.09 4.99 21.33
N TYR A 386 -23.45 3.78 20.84
CA TYR A 386 -24.25 3.56 19.62
C TYR A 386 -23.66 4.24 18.37
N SER A 387 -22.37 4.53 18.37
CA SER A 387 -21.64 5.29 17.36
C SER A 387 -20.31 4.61 16.98
N ASP A 388 -19.49 5.29 16.19
CA ASP A 388 -18.18 4.86 15.73
C ASP A 388 -17.02 5.22 16.67
N TRP A 389 -17.31 5.67 17.87
CA TRP A 389 -16.35 5.91 18.94
C TRP A 389 -16.62 5.03 20.16
N VAL A 390 -15.64 4.89 21.02
CA VAL A 390 -15.71 4.06 22.21
C VAL A 390 -15.12 4.82 23.39
N TRP A 391 -15.81 4.78 24.51
CA TRP A 391 -15.27 5.24 25.78
C TRP A 391 -14.28 4.19 26.32
N ASN A 392 -12.99 4.46 26.14
CA ASN A 392 -11.92 3.75 26.83
C ASN A 392 -11.37 4.66 27.93
N PRO A 393 -11.47 4.30 29.21
CA PRO A 393 -10.97 5.10 30.30
C PRO A 393 -9.52 5.51 30.10
N PHE A 394 -9.20 6.77 30.40
CA PHE A 394 -7.82 7.21 30.44
C PHE A 394 -7.12 6.58 31.65
N ILE A 395 -5.86 6.18 31.47
CA ILE A 395 -5.04 5.58 32.53
C ILE A 395 -3.73 6.36 32.67
N ALA A 396 -3.34 6.62 33.92
CA ALA A 396 -2.07 7.24 34.25
C ALA A 396 -1.45 6.59 35.49
N TRP A 397 -0.16 6.38 35.48
CA TRP A 397 0.58 5.93 36.64
C TRP A 397 0.95 7.11 37.54
N THR A 398 0.99 6.86 38.85
CA THR A 398 1.72 7.75 39.76
C THR A 398 3.21 7.74 39.44
N PRO A 399 3.94 8.83 39.70
CA PRO A 399 5.40 8.89 39.44
C PRO A 399 6.22 7.82 40.16
N ASP A 400 5.73 7.33 41.29
CA ASP A 400 6.34 6.23 42.05
C ASP A 400 5.95 4.82 41.58
N GLY A 401 5.06 4.74 40.57
CA GLY A 401 4.61 3.49 39.96
C GLY A 401 3.72 2.62 40.84
N LYS A 402 3.22 3.15 41.97
CA LYS A 402 2.45 2.36 42.92
C LYS A 402 0.95 2.32 42.62
N PHE A 403 0.42 3.38 42.04
CA PHE A 403 -1.00 3.52 41.76
C PHE A 403 -1.26 3.82 40.29
N LEU A 404 -2.41 3.37 39.82
CA LEU A 404 -3.02 3.77 38.53
C LEU A 404 -4.21 4.67 38.82
N TYR A 405 -4.25 5.81 38.16
CA TYR A 405 -5.43 6.65 38.10
C TYR A 405 -6.20 6.36 36.81
N THR A 406 -7.52 6.38 36.94
CA THR A 406 -8.43 6.27 35.79
C THR A 406 -9.66 7.11 36.06
N VAL A 407 -10.33 7.52 34.99
CA VAL A 407 -11.63 8.20 35.03
C VAL A 407 -12.66 7.21 34.50
N LEU A 408 -13.65 6.91 35.33
CA LEU A 408 -14.80 6.08 34.94
C LEU A 408 -16.01 6.98 34.66
N HIS A 409 -16.84 6.56 33.73
CA HIS A 409 -18.10 7.25 33.48
C HIS A 409 -19.16 6.84 34.48
N GLY A 410 -20.06 7.76 34.86
CA GLY A 410 -21.33 7.48 35.54
C GLY A 410 -22.40 6.97 34.56
N PRO A 411 -23.58 6.58 35.06
CA PRO A 411 -24.71 6.32 34.17
C PRO A 411 -25.16 7.59 33.48
N PRO A 412 -25.66 7.51 32.21
CA PRO A 412 -26.22 8.68 31.54
C PRO A 412 -27.37 9.28 32.35
N ILE A 413 -27.47 10.60 32.39
CA ILE A 413 -28.55 11.30 33.07
C ILE A 413 -29.66 11.60 32.05
N GLY A 414 -30.87 11.10 32.34
CA GLY A 414 -32.06 11.37 31.53
C GLY A 414 -32.34 10.30 30.49
N ILE A 415 -33.31 10.60 29.58
CA ILE A 415 -33.80 9.72 28.52
C ILE A 415 -33.10 10.03 27.21
N GLU A 416 -32.23 11.02 27.20
CA GLU A 416 -31.50 11.48 26.02
C GLU A 416 -30.42 10.49 25.62
N SER A 417 -29.98 10.57 24.37
CA SER A 417 -28.90 9.75 23.87
C SER A 417 -27.66 9.88 24.77
N PRO A 418 -26.97 8.80 25.10
CA PRO A 418 -25.71 8.83 25.85
C PRO A 418 -24.66 9.76 25.26
N GLU A 419 -24.75 10.07 23.96
CA GLU A 419 -23.88 10.98 23.24
C GLU A 419 -24.14 12.46 23.59
N ASP A 420 -25.37 12.78 23.99
CA ASP A 420 -25.78 14.17 24.23
C ASP A 420 -25.54 14.65 25.68
N SER A 421 -25.45 13.74 26.61
CA SER A 421 -25.34 14.06 28.05
C SER A 421 -24.45 13.11 28.85
N PRO A 422 -23.20 12.86 28.46
CA PRO A 422 -22.31 12.05 29.28
C PRO A 422 -21.86 12.82 30.51
N ILE A 423 -22.11 12.26 31.70
CA ILE A 423 -21.49 12.71 32.94
C ILE A 423 -20.38 11.74 33.30
N PHE A 424 -19.21 12.31 33.53
CA PHE A 424 -18.00 11.56 33.89
C PHE A 424 -17.53 11.98 35.28
N ASP A 425 -17.21 10.99 36.13
CA ASP A 425 -16.62 11.14 37.44
C ASP A 425 -15.10 10.95 37.43
#